data_2cc9cf9b7517c22c1387c82319af08f9
#
_entry.id   2cc9cf9b7517c22c1387c82319af08f9
#
_cell.length_a   1.000
_cell.length_b   1.000
_cell.length_c   1.000
_cell.angle_alpha   90.00
_cell.angle_beta   90.00
_cell.angle_gamma   90.00
#
_symmetry.space_group_name_H-M   'P 1'
#
loop_
_entity.id
_entity.type
_entity.pdbx_description
1 polymer ?
#
loop_
_entity_poly.entity_id
_entity_poly.type
_entity_poly.pdbx_seq_one_letter_code
_entity_poly.pdbx_strand_id
1 'polypeptide(L)'
;MPTTPDAGGTVLGALVANARADQGGALWRLRDPGRQLDANVVRLPPGAEVAPHTEADLDVLLVVVAGAGHLTLAGTGREVSPGCLTVLPRGASRAFSAGPDGLVYLTAHRRRPGMAIGHRPRPDAAAPCALHLVCGQCHRHAIEADARFCSRCGTPLKRRTQGG
;
A
#
# COMPACT_ATOMS: atom_id res chain seq x y z
N MET A 1 -19.65 -21.29 -7.14
CA MET A 1 -18.92 -22.10 -6.15
C MET A 1 -17.83 -21.19 -5.57
N PRO A 2 -17.87 -20.84 -4.28
CA PRO A 2 -16.72 -20.15 -3.66
C PRO A 2 -15.56 -21.14 -3.64
N THR A 3 -14.46 -20.80 -4.30
CA THR A 3 -13.20 -21.52 -4.21
C THR A 3 -12.73 -21.46 -2.76
N THR A 4 -12.69 -22.60 -2.10
CA THR A 4 -12.06 -22.73 -0.78
C THR A 4 -10.62 -22.21 -0.92
N PRO A 5 -10.18 -21.25 -0.10
CA PRO A 5 -8.78 -20.81 -0.15
C PRO A 5 -7.90 -22.01 0.12
N ASP A 6 -6.82 -22.13 -0.64
CA ASP A 6 -5.82 -23.16 -0.45
C ASP A 6 -5.38 -23.15 1.02
N ALA A 7 -5.75 -24.23 1.74
CA ALA A 7 -5.46 -24.39 3.17
C ALA A 7 -3.97 -24.70 3.43
N GLY A 8 -3.10 -24.54 2.46
CA GLY A 8 -1.66 -24.70 2.56
C GLY A 8 -1.03 -23.57 3.38
N GLY A 9 -0.90 -23.79 4.68
CA GLY A 9 -0.16 -22.88 5.55
C GLY A 9 1.30 -22.78 5.12
N THR A 10 1.91 -21.60 5.26
CA THR A 10 3.33 -21.37 5.04
C THR A 10 4.11 -21.56 6.34
N VAL A 11 5.15 -22.37 6.33
CA VAL A 11 6.02 -22.57 7.50
C VAL A 11 7.03 -21.43 7.58
N LEU A 12 6.94 -20.60 8.61
CA LEU A 12 7.81 -19.42 8.80
C LEU A 12 9.30 -19.80 8.85
N GLY A 13 9.65 -20.90 9.54
CA GLY A 13 11.02 -21.40 9.61
C GLY A 13 11.60 -21.74 8.23
N ALA A 14 10.80 -22.31 7.33
CA ALA A 14 11.23 -22.61 5.97
C ALA A 14 11.45 -21.34 5.14
N LEU A 15 10.61 -20.30 5.31
CA LEU A 15 10.82 -19.00 4.66
C LEU A 15 12.15 -18.39 5.08
N VAL A 16 12.46 -18.44 6.37
CA VAL A 16 13.71 -17.90 6.92
C VAL A 16 14.91 -18.69 6.42
N ALA A 17 14.86 -20.03 6.48
CA ALA A 17 15.96 -20.91 6.07
C ALA A 17 16.29 -20.80 4.57
N ASN A 18 15.29 -20.57 3.73
CA ASN A 18 15.44 -20.45 2.27
C ASN A 18 15.79 -19.02 1.82
N ALA A 19 15.77 -18.04 2.72
CA ALA A 19 16.12 -16.68 2.37
C ALA A 19 17.64 -16.55 2.15
N ARG A 20 18.05 -15.91 1.04
CA ARG A 20 19.47 -15.63 0.78
C ARG A 20 19.99 -14.62 1.80
N ALA A 21 21.28 -14.68 2.10
CA ALA A 21 21.90 -13.79 3.08
C ALA A 21 21.76 -12.30 2.74
N ASP A 22 21.81 -11.96 1.46
CA ASP A 22 21.65 -10.61 0.90
C ASP A 22 20.19 -10.22 0.60
N GLN A 23 19.25 -11.15 0.73
CA GLN A 23 17.84 -10.91 0.41
C GLN A 23 17.20 -9.99 1.44
N GLY A 24 16.69 -8.84 0.99
CA GLY A 24 15.88 -7.90 1.77
C GLY A 24 14.45 -7.78 1.26
N GLY A 25 13.59 -7.19 2.07
CA GLY A 25 12.19 -6.96 1.74
C GLY A 25 11.27 -8.11 2.09
N ALA A 26 10.12 -8.19 1.43
CA ALA A 26 9.09 -9.16 1.77
C ALA A 26 9.44 -10.57 1.25
N LEU A 27 9.64 -11.51 2.18
CA LEU A 27 9.79 -12.94 1.89
C LEU A 27 8.45 -13.60 1.55
N TRP A 28 7.37 -13.10 2.14
CA TRP A 28 6.02 -13.60 1.92
C TRP A 28 5.00 -12.47 2.08
N ARG A 29 3.90 -12.56 1.37
CA ARG A 29 2.76 -11.63 1.45
C ARG A 29 1.45 -12.39 1.36
N LEU A 30 0.49 -12.01 2.17
CA LEU A 30 -0.89 -12.49 2.04
C LEU A 30 -1.50 -11.92 0.76
N ARG A 31 -1.89 -12.80 -0.18
CA ARG A 31 -2.37 -12.40 -1.51
C ARG A 31 -3.82 -12.77 -1.81
N ASP A 32 -4.52 -13.39 -0.87
CA ASP A 32 -5.92 -13.76 -1.07
C ASP A 32 -6.75 -12.54 -1.49
N PRO A 33 -7.47 -12.57 -2.60
CA PRO A 33 -8.29 -11.45 -3.08
C PRO A 33 -9.38 -11.04 -2.09
N GLY A 34 -9.96 -12.00 -1.37
CA GLY A 34 -11.02 -11.80 -0.37
C GLY A 34 -10.53 -11.42 1.03
N ARG A 35 -9.21 -11.29 1.23
CA ARG A 35 -8.63 -11.04 2.56
C ARG A 35 -9.13 -9.74 3.18
N GLN A 36 -9.32 -9.74 4.48
CA GLN A 36 -9.61 -8.56 5.30
C GLN A 36 -8.36 -7.99 5.98
N LEU A 37 -7.28 -8.78 6.00
CA LEU A 37 -5.99 -8.41 6.54
C LEU A 37 -4.95 -8.32 5.43
N ASP A 38 -3.99 -7.41 5.60
CA ASP A 38 -2.71 -7.46 4.92
C ASP A 38 -1.66 -7.99 5.90
N ALA A 39 -0.89 -8.97 5.48
CA ALA A 39 0.18 -9.54 6.28
C ALA A 39 1.41 -9.78 5.40
N ASN A 40 2.59 -9.53 5.98
CA ASN A 40 3.86 -9.70 5.29
C ASN A 40 4.89 -10.29 6.25
N VAL A 41 5.73 -11.19 5.76
CA VAL A 41 6.99 -11.55 6.41
C VAL A 41 8.09 -10.77 5.74
N VAL A 42 8.78 -9.93 6.49
CA VAL A 42 9.80 -9.01 5.97
C VAL A 42 11.15 -9.40 6.57
N ARG A 43 12.18 -9.38 5.73
CA ARG A 43 13.57 -9.53 6.14
C ARG A 43 14.33 -8.22 5.95
N LEU A 44 15.04 -7.81 6.97
CA LEU A 44 16.11 -6.83 6.91
C LEU A 44 17.44 -7.59 6.93
N PRO A 45 18.30 -7.43 5.92
CA PRO A 45 19.64 -8.00 5.92
C PRO A 45 20.47 -7.50 7.12
N PRO A 46 21.59 -8.16 7.46
CA PRO A 46 22.50 -7.70 8.50
C PRO A 46 22.84 -6.21 8.36
N GLY A 47 22.70 -5.45 9.44
CA GLY A 47 22.99 -4.02 9.49
C GLY A 47 22.06 -3.11 8.69
N ALA A 48 21.02 -3.65 8.06
CA ALA A 48 20.05 -2.84 7.33
C ALA A 48 19.16 -2.04 8.29
N GLU A 49 18.76 -0.86 7.83
CA GLU A 49 17.94 0.07 8.60
C GLU A 49 16.66 0.45 7.85
N VAL A 50 15.60 0.67 8.59
CA VAL A 50 14.39 1.36 8.14
C VAL A 50 14.36 2.70 8.83
N ALA A 51 14.49 3.76 8.05
CA ALA A 51 14.48 5.14 8.55
C ALA A 51 13.19 5.45 9.31
N PRO A 52 13.21 6.39 10.26
CA PRO A 52 12.01 6.82 10.96
C PRO A 52 10.90 7.22 9.99
N HIS A 53 9.74 6.62 10.17
CA HIS A 53 8.54 6.92 9.39
C HIS A 53 7.29 6.76 10.24
N THR A 54 6.19 7.37 9.79
CA THR A 54 4.90 7.31 10.47
C THR A 54 3.85 6.68 9.56
N GLU A 55 3.09 5.73 10.11
CA GLU A 55 1.89 5.20 9.48
C GLU A 55 0.68 5.91 10.10
N ALA A 56 -0.04 6.68 9.30
CA ALA A 56 -1.10 7.55 9.81
C ALA A 56 -2.42 6.82 10.11
N ASP A 57 -2.70 5.72 9.38
CA ASP A 57 -4.05 5.16 9.29
C ASP A 57 -4.21 3.80 9.96
N LEU A 58 -3.11 3.07 10.17
CA LEU A 58 -3.13 1.66 10.55
C LEU A 58 -2.33 1.39 11.81
N ASP A 59 -2.95 0.68 12.74
CA ASP A 59 -2.24 -0.04 13.78
C ASP A 59 -1.65 -1.30 13.14
N VAL A 60 -0.39 -1.59 13.42
CA VAL A 60 0.32 -2.73 12.84
C VAL A 60 0.76 -3.66 13.96
N LEU A 61 0.29 -4.91 13.93
CA LEU A 61 0.84 -5.98 14.75
C LEU A 61 2.20 -6.39 14.18
N LEU A 62 3.21 -6.45 15.02
CA LEU A 62 4.55 -6.90 14.67
C LEU A 62 4.94 -8.10 15.54
N VAL A 63 5.48 -9.13 14.92
CA VAL A 63 6.04 -10.32 15.58
C VAL A 63 7.42 -10.58 15.00
N VAL A 64 8.45 -10.59 15.85
CA VAL A 64 9.80 -10.98 15.43
C VAL A 64 9.88 -12.49 15.30
N VAL A 65 10.33 -12.96 14.14
CA VAL A 65 10.39 -14.39 13.77
C VAL A 65 11.81 -14.92 13.90
N ALA A 66 12.82 -14.17 13.46
CA ALA A 66 14.23 -14.58 13.48
C ALA A 66 15.17 -13.40 13.51
N GLY A 67 16.41 -13.63 13.91
CA GLY A 67 17.43 -12.58 14.05
C GLY A 67 17.16 -11.69 15.25
N ALA A 68 17.85 -10.57 15.32
CA ALA A 68 17.68 -9.58 16.37
C ALA A 68 17.90 -8.18 15.80
N GLY A 69 17.46 -7.16 16.54
CA GLY A 69 17.63 -5.79 16.12
C GLY A 69 17.10 -4.81 17.14
N HIS A 70 17.01 -3.57 16.72
CA HIS A 70 16.51 -2.49 17.55
C HIS A 70 15.27 -1.85 16.93
N LEU A 71 14.21 -1.67 17.71
CA LEU A 71 13.00 -0.96 17.35
C LEU A 71 12.96 0.36 18.11
N THR A 72 12.87 1.47 17.41
CA THR A 72 12.51 2.76 17.98
C THR A 72 11.04 3.04 17.70
N LEU A 73 10.24 3.25 18.73
CA LEU A 73 8.82 3.54 18.66
C LEU A 73 8.50 4.78 19.49
N ALA A 74 7.95 5.81 18.86
CA ALA A 74 7.63 7.10 19.48
C ALA A 74 8.82 7.69 20.26
N GLY A 75 10.03 7.57 19.74
CA GLY A 75 11.26 8.05 20.36
C GLY A 75 11.87 7.11 21.41
N THR A 76 11.20 6.02 21.78
CA THR A 76 11.73 5.04 22.72
C THR A 76 12.31 3.84 21.98
N GLY A 77 13.60 3.59 22.20
CA GLY A 77 14.32 2.47 21.62
C GLY A 77 14.25 1.22 22.51
N ARG A 78 14.20 0.03 21.90
CA ARG A 78 14.29 -1.26 22.58
C ARG A 78 14.87 -2.33 21.68
N GLU A 79 15.57 -3.28 22.27
CA GLU A 79 15.99 -4.49 21.60
C GLU A 79 14.78 -5.39 21.28
N VAL A 80 14.81 -6.04 20.12
CA VAL A 80 13.81 -7.00 19.69
C VAL A 80 14.48 -8.29 19.24
N SER A 81 13.89 -9.41 19.60
CA SER A 81 14.38 -10.77 19.30
C SER A 81 13.21 -11.71 19.02
N PRO A 82 13.44 -12.93 18.55
CA PRO A 82 12.39 -13.88 18.22
C PRO A 82 11.39 -14.10 19.36
N GLY A 83 10.09 -14.06 19.02
CA GLY A 83 8.99 -14.08 19.98
C GLY A 83 8.56 -12.71 20.52
N CYS A 84 9.30 -11.64 20.24
CA CYS A 84 8.84 -10.30 20.56
C CYS A 84 7.58 -9.97 19.77
N LEU A 85 6.50 -9.62 20.47
CA LEU A 85 5.22 -9.21 19.91
C LEU A 85 4.92 -7.79 20.39
N THR A 86 4.51 -6.94 19.46
CA THR A 86 4.13 -5.55 19.77
C THR A 86 3.13 -5.00 18.78
N VAL A 87 2.35 -4.03 19.21
CA VAL A 87 1.55 -3.19 18.32
C VAL A 87 2.30 -1.89 18.07
N LEU A 88 2.40 -1.51 16.81
CA LEU A 88 2.89 -0.22 16.35
C LEU A 88 1.66 0.65 16.09
N PRO A 89 1.33 1.61 16.96
CA PRO A 89 0.11 2.40 16.81
C PRO A 89 0.19 3.30 15.58
N ARG A 90 -0.94 3.55 14.94
CA ARG A 90 -1.06 4.61 13.93
C ARG A 90 -0.64 5.96 14.53
N GLY A 91 -0.03 6.80 13.71
CA GLY A 91 0.46 8.10 14.13
C GLY A 91 1.80 8.06 14.90
N ALA A 92 2.24 6.90 15.39
CA ALA A 92 3.53 6.79 16.05
C ALA A 92 4.67 6.65 15.03
N SER A 93 5.73 7.43 15.21
CA SER A 93 6.97 7.26 14.45
C SER A 93 7.64 5.95 14.83
N ARG A 94 8.14 5.21 13.84
CA ARG A 94 8.83 3.95 14.02
C ARG A 94 10.06 3.84 13.13
N ALA A 95 11.12 3.22 13.66
CA ALA A 95 12.35 2.91 12.95
C ALA A 95 12.86 1.55 13.37
N PHE A 96 13.62 0.87 12.51
CA PHE A 96 14.23 -0.42 12.80
C PHE A 96 15.70 -0.40 12.39
N SER A 97 16.53 -1.11 13.13
CA SER A 97 17.85 -1.53 12.67
C SER A 97 18.05 -3.01 12.92
N ALA A 98 18.55 -3.72 11.92
CA ALA A 98 18.85 -5.14 12.04
C ALA A 98 20.22 -5.35 12.66
N GLY A 99 20.34 -6.35 13.50
CA GLY A 99 21.59 -6.79 14.08
C GLY A 99 22.47 -7.54 13.07
N PRO A 100 23.59 -8.15 13.52
CA PRO A 100 24.58 -8.81 12.66
C PRO A 100 24.03 -10.03 11.91
N ASP A 101 22.97 -10.67 12.42
CA ASP A 101 22.32 -11.80 11.78
C ASP A 101 21.08 -11.40 10.94
N GLY A 102 20.82 -10.10 10.84
CA GLY A 102 19.61 -9.57 10.23
C GLY A 102 18.42 -9.62 11.18
N LEU A 103 17.26 -9.24 10.68
CA LEU A 103 15.99 -9.24 11.41
C LEU A 103 14.86 -9.71 10.49
N VAL A 104 14.10 -10.71 10.92
CA VAL A 104 12.91 -11.17 10.21
C VAL A 104 11.70 -10.97 11.11
N TYR A 105 10.70 -10.29 10.59
CA TYR A 105 9.47 -10.03 11.33
C TYR A 105 8.24 -10.17 10.45
N LEU A 106 7.13 -10.59 11.06
CA LEU A 106 5.81 -10.56 10.47
C LEU A 106 5.13 -9.27 10.86
N THR A 107 4.48 -8.64 9.90
CA THR A 107 3.53 -7.55 10.14
C THR A 107 2.14 -7.98 9.72
N ALA A 108 1.13 -7.59 10.49
CA ALA A 108 -0.27 -7.77 10.14
C ALA A 108 -1.06 -6.52 10.51
N HIS A 109 -1.94 -6.10 9.64
CA HIS A 109 -2.85 -4.97 9.86
C HIS A 109 -4.15 -5.17 9.07
N ARG A 110 -5.18 -4.40 9.38
CA ARG A 110 -6.39 -4.40 8.54
C ARG A 110 -6.03 -4.03 7.11
N ARG A 111 -6.67 -4.67 6.16
CA ARG A 111 -6.49 -4.30 4.76
C ARG A 111 -6.86 -2.83 4.57
N ARG A 112 -5.99 -2.07 3.93
CA ARG A 112 -6.36 -0.74 3.45
C ARG A 112 -7.50 -0.91 2.48
N PRO A 113 -8.62 -0.16 2.60
CA PRO A 113 -9.55 -0.05 1.50
C PRO A 113 -8.71 0.34 0.29
N GLY A 114 -8.62 -0.54 -0.71
CA GLY A 114 -8.00 -0.17 -1.97
C GLY A 114 -8.62 1.17 -2.36
N MET A 115 -7.88 2.03 -3.06
CA MET A 115 -8.53 3.09 -3.78
C MET A 115 -9.54 2.38 -4.68
N ALA A 116 -10.77 2.22 -4.20
CA ALA A 116 -11.86 1.98 -5.07
C ALA A 116 -11.84 3.19 -6.01
N ILE A 117 -11.39 2.98 -7.24
CA ILE A 117 -11.92 3.75 -8.34
C ILE A 117 -13.39 3.34 -8.32
N GLY A 118 -14.08 3.86 -7.31
CA GLY A 118 -15.51 3.59 -7.10
C GLY A 118 -16.20 4.22 -8.28
N HIS A 119 -16.75 3.41 -9.13
CA HIS A 119 -18.07 3.75 -9.61
C HIS A 119 -18.92 3.97 -8.35
N ARG A 120 -18.92 5.20 -7.83
CA ARG A 120 -20.06 5.67 -7.05
C ARG A 120 -21.25 5.44 -7.99
N PRO A 121 -22.27 4.65 -7.61
CA PRO A 121 -23.53 4.73 -8.31
C PRO A 121 -23.92 6.20 -8.19
N ARG A 122 -23.87 6.92 -9.30
CA ARG A 122 -24.47 8.25 -9.36
C ARG A 122 -25.93 8.06 -9.02
N PRO A 123 -26.48 8.76 -8.03
CA PRO A 123 -27.91 8.95 -8.00
C PRO A 123 -28.27 9.57 -9.37
N ASP A 124 -29.30 9.05 -10.00
CA ASP A 124 -29.80 9.35 -11.34
C ASP A 124 -29.83 10.84 -11.65
N ALA A 125 -28.72 11.40 -11.99
CA ALA A 125 -28.61 12.65 -12.72
C ALA A 125 -27.74 12.34 -13.92
N ALA A 126 -28.33 12.27 -15.08
CA ALA A 126 -27.63 12.17 -16.35
C ALA A 126 -26.53 13.22 -16.38
N ALA A 127 -25.28 12.79 -16.13
CA ALA A 127 -24.17 13.69 -16.28
C ALA A 127 -24.13 14.13 -17.74
N PRO A 128 -24.21 15.40 -18.02
CA PRO A 128 -24.17 15.87 -19.38
C PRO A 128 -22.86 15.42 -20.00
N CYS A 129 -22.98 14.76 -21.15
CA CYS A 129 -21.87 14.23 -21.92
C CYS A 129 -20.78 15.29 -22.10
N ALA A 130 -19.58 15.07 -21.56
CA ALA A 130 -18.46 16.01 -21.62
C ALA A 130 -17.75 16.00 -22.99
N LEU A 131 -18.40 15.52 -24.05
CA LEU A 131 -17.86 15.48 -25.40
C LEU A 131 -17.46 16.86 -25.94
N HIS A 132 -18.08 17.94 -25.43
CA HIS A 132 -17.69 19.31 -25.77
C HIS A 132 -16.27 19.70 -25.27
N LEU A 133 -15.74 18.96 -24.30
CA LEU A 133 -14.38 19.14 -23.80
C LEU A 133 -13.33 18.29 -24.53
N VAL A 134 -13.75 17.45 -25.49
CA VAL A 134 -12.82 16.67 -26.31
C VAL A 134 -12.46 17.47 -27.55
N CYS A 135 -11.17 17.72 -27.74
CA CYS A 135 -10.67 18.44 -28.91
C CYS A 135 -10.94 17.64 -30.20
N GLY A 136 -11.64 18.24 -31.16
CA GLY A 136 -11.93 17.62 -32.44
C GLY A 136 -10.69 17.35 -33.30
N GLN A 137 -9.58 18.04 -33.06
CA GLN A 137 -8.36 17.95 -33.84
C GLN A 137 -7.38 16.87 -33.30
N CYS A 138 -7.14 16.83 -31.97
CA CYS A 138 -6.15 15.94 -31.39
C CYS A 138 -6.72 14.96 -30.34
N HIS A 139 -8.03 14.94 -30.18
CA HIS A 139 -8.80 14.08 -29.29
C HIS A 139 -8.42 14.16 -27.80
N ARG A 140 -7.65 15.18 -27.39
CA ARG A 140 -7.32 15.38 -25.99
C ARG A 140 -8.53 15.92 -25.24
N HIS A 141 -8.78 15.38 -24.06
CA HIS A 141 -9.79 15.87 -23.15
C HIS A 141 -9.24 17.08 -22.36
N ALA A 142 -10.01 18.18 -22.30
CA ALA A 142 -9.68 19.29 -21.43
C ALA A 142 -9.95 18.95 -19.98
N ILE A 143 -9.06 19.38 -19.09
CA ILE A 143 -9.15 19.10 -17.65
C ILE A 143 -10.13 20.07 -16.99
N GLU A 144 -10.17 21.30 -17.47
CA GLU A 144 -11.04 22.36 -16.94
C GLU A 144 -12.41 22.33 -17.63
N ALA A 145 -13.47 22.37 -16.84
CA ALA A 145 -14.84 22.29 -17.36
C ALA A 145 -15.26 23.48 -18.21
N ASP A 146 -14.57 24.60 -18.09
CA ASP A 146 -14.80 25.86 -18.81
C ASP A 146 -13.74 26.14 -19.90
N ALA A 147 -12.89 25.18 -20.20
CA ALA A 147 -11.86 25.30 -21.21
C ALA A 147 -12.43 25.72 -22.56
N ARG A 148 -11.90 26.80 -23.13
CA ARG A 148 -12.28 27.35 -24.44
C ARG A 148 -11.39 26.87 -25.58
N PHE A 149 -10.18 26.46 -25.25
CA PHE A 149 -9.16 26.02 -26.21
C PHE A 149 -8.47 24.76 -25.71
N CYS A 150 -8.06 23.93 -26.65
CA CYS A 150 -7.26 22.75 -26.33
C CYS A 150 -5.86 23.15 -25.86
N SER A 151 -5.46 22.72 -24.68
CA SER A 151 -4.13 23.00 -24.10
C SER A 151 -2.96 22.39 -24.86
N ARG A 152 -3.23 21.44 -25.78
CA ARG A 152 -2.20 20.77 -26.60
C ARG A 152 -2.00 21.42 -27.97
N CYS A 153 -3.06 21.74 -28.69
CA CYS A 153 -2.97 22.20 -30.08
C CYS A 153 -3.61 23.57 -30.32
N GLY A 154 -4.12 24.24 -29.27
CA GLY A 154 -4.73 25.57 -29.38
C GLY A 154 -6.09 25.62 -30.10
N THR A 155 -6.61 24.48 -30.59
CA THR A 155 -7.90 24.45 -31.31
C THR A 155 -9.04 24.86 -30.37
N PRO A 156 -9.99 25.71 -30.80
CA PRO A 156 -11.18 26.01 -30.02
C PRO A 156 -12.02 24.79 -29.71
N LEU A 157 -12.46 24.65 -28.48
CA LEU A 157 -13.37 23.59 -28.07
C LEU A 157 -14.83 24.00 -28.32
N LYS A 158 -15.68 23.03 -28.62
CA LYS A 158 -17.12 23.28 -28.89
C LYS A 158 -17.78 23.82 -27.62
N ARG A 159 -18.47 24.93 -27.73
CA ARG A 159 -19.28 25.47 -26.60
C ARG A 159 -20.49 24.55 -26.37
N ARG A 160 -20.81 24.33 -25.12
CA ARG A 160 -22.07 23.74 -24.72
C ARG A 160 -23.17 24.75 -25.08
N THR A 161 -23.99 24.47 -26.09
CA THR A 161 -25.22 25.20 -26.31
C THR A 161 -26.13 24.91 -25.13
N GLN A 162 -26.44 25.92 -24.32
CA GLN A 162 -27.52 25.84 -23.36
C GLN A 162 -28.79 25.73 -24.19
N GLY A 163 -29.39 24.53 -24.22
CA GLY A 163 -30.72 24.35 -24.74
C GLY A 163 -31.70 25.12 -23.85
N GLY A 164 -32.47 26.00 -24.45
CA GLY A 164 -33.55 26.71 -23.82
C GLY A 164 -34.70 25.78 -23.43
#